data_a978e542cb71c9241bec449de4bf3b2b
#
_entry.id   a978e542cb71c9241bec449de4bf3b2b
#
_cell.length_a   1.000
_cell.length_b   1.000
_cell.length_c   1.000
_cell.angle_alpha   90.00
_cell.angle_beta   90.00
_cell.angle_gamma   90.00
#
_symmetry.space_group_name_H-M   'P 1'
#
loop_
_entity.id
_entity.type
_entity.pdbx_description
1 polymer ?
#
loop_
_entity_poly.entity_id
_entity_poly.type
_entity_poly.pdbx_seq_one_letter_code
_entity_poly.pdbx_strand_id
1 'polypeptide(L)'
;MIQRGQQKRTKLPPPTIHRLTIRVLTPLQNQDAVVDQVYIKINGQKVWGPFEASYLSGPEYPNVARGLPGAVGSTIADVEVWDDDDFGDDRIGLAHVKANGSTAGVNSQLIFAESGATYTMDITVQRIS
;
A
#
# COMPACT_ATOMS: atom_id res chain seq x y z
N MET A 1 -11.50 34.62 34.63
CA MET A 1 -11.16 34.20 33.86
C MET A 1 -11.06 33.62 33.36
N ILE A 2 -10.99 33.34 33.16
CA ILE A 2 -10.65 32.66 32.37
C ILE A 2 -10.46 32.14 31.94
N GLN A 3 -10.36 31.99 31.74
CA GLN A 3 -10.12 31.37 31.07
C GLN A 3 -9.60 30.57 30.97
N ARG A 4 -9.53 30.12 31.18
CA ARG A 4 -9.09 29.33 30.80
C ARG A 4 -9.14 28.49 30.26
N GLY A 5 -9.20 28.27 30.16
CA GLY A 5 -9.14 27.44 29.32
C GLY A 5 -9.60 27.37 28.35
N GLN A 6 -10.07 28.18 28.31
CA GLN A 6 -10.31 28.23 27.25
C GLN A 6 -9.63 28.19 26.44
N GLN A 7 -9.31 28.03 26.94
CA GLN A 7 -8.76 27.81 26.30
C GLN A 7 -8.74 27.21 25.62
N LYS A 8 -8.78 27.28 25.55
CA LYS A 8 -8.80 26.89 24.79
C LYS A 8 -9.00 25.99 24.20
N ARG A 9 -9.53 26.31 24.13
CA ARG A 9 -9.54 25.27 23.35
C ARG A 9 -9.23 25.44 22.01
N THR A 10 -8.21 25.04 21.75
CA THR A 10 -7.63 25.15 20.45
C THR A 10 -8.16 24.00 19.59
N LYS A 11 -8.66 24.29 18.43
CA LYS A 11 -8.92 23.25 17.47
C LYS A 11 -7.65 22.53 17.10
N LEU A 12 -7.74 21.22 17.05
CA LEU A 12 -6.67 20.43 16.44
C LEU A 12 -6.61 20.76 14.94
N PRO A 13 -5.44 20.82 14.35
CA PRO A 13 -5.34 20.97 12.90
C PRO A 13 -5.99 19.78 12.19
N PRO A 14 -6.51 19.96 10.97
CA PRO A 14 -7.04 18.85 10.21
C PRO A 14 -5.96 17.78 10.03
N PRO A 15 -6.33 16.49 9.97
CA PRO A 15 -5.35 15.45 9.74
C PRO A 15 -4.66 15.64 8.40
N THR A 16 -3.38 15.33 8.36
CA THR A 16 -2.63 15.28 7.11
C THR A 16 -3.10 14.07 6.32
N ILE A 17 -3.40 14.26 5.07
CA ILE A 17 -3.85 13.19 4.17
C ILE A 17 -2.78 12.98 3.10
N HIS A 18 -2.42 11.74 2.89
CA HIS A 18 -1.53 11.32 1.82
C HIS A 18 -2.29 10.42 0.85
N ARG A 19 -1.99 10.55 -0.43
CA ARG A 19 -2.48 9.62 -1.44
C ARG A 19 -1.40 8.59 -1.68
N LEU A 20 -1.74 7.33 -1.43
CA LEU A 20 -0.94 6.19 -1.84
C LEU A 20 -1.46 5.72 -3.19
N THR A 21 -0.59 5.69 -4.19
CA THR A 21 -0.91 5.15 -5.51
C THR A 21 -0.04 3.93 -5.77
N ILE A 22 -0.68 2.81 -6.05
CA ILE A 22 -0.01 1.58 -6.48
C ILE A 22 -0.02 1.58 -8.00
N ARG A 23 1.15 1.74 -8.61
CA ARG A 23 1.25 1.92 -10.06
C ARG A 23 1.54 0.64 -10.80
N VAL A 24 2.51 -0.13 -10.32
CA VAL A 24 3.00 -1.32 -11.02
C VAL A 24 3.27 -2.43 -10.03
N LEU A 25 2.82 -3.64 -10.35
CA LEU A 25 3.15 -4.85 -9.61
C LEU A 25 3.88 -5.78 -10.56
N THR A 26 5.13 -6.11 -10.25
CA THR A 26 5.97 -6.90 -11.14
C THR A 26 6.29 -8.25 -10.50
N PRO A 27 5.80 -9.35 -11.08
CA PRO A 27 6.20 -10.68 -10.64
C PRO A 27 7.62 -10.97 -11.10
N LEU A 28 8.49 -11.33 -10.17
CA LEU A 28 9.86 -11.77 -10.45
C LEU A 28 9.99 -13.28 -10.33
N GLN A 29 9.24 -13.86 -9.40
CA GLN A 29 9.17 -15.30 -9.19
C GLN A 29 7.78 -15.63 -8.69
N ASN A 30 7.13 -16.61 -9.32
CA ASN A 30 5.82 -17.05 -8.91
C ASN A 30 5.90 -18.12 -7.83
N GLN A 31 4.89 -18.16 -6.97
CA GLN A 31 4.75 -19.18 -5.94
C GLN A 31 4.42 -20.53 -6.56
N ASP A 32 3.44 -20.54 -7.46
CA ASP A 32 2.94 -21.75 -8.09
C ASP A 32 3.40 -21.81 -9.55
N ALA A 33 4.38 -22.67 -9.84
CA ALA A 33 4.88 -22.87 -11.19
C ALA A 33 5.13 -21.52 -11.88
N VAL A 34 4.21 -21.08 -12.77
CA VAL A 34 4.42 -19.86 -13.56
C VAL A 34 3.32 -18.82 -13.37
N VAL A 35 2.26 -19.14 -12.63
CA VAL A 35 1.09 -18.25 -12.48
C VAL A 35 0.62 -18.25 -11.05
N ASP A 36 0.42 -17.04 -10.51
CA ASP A 36 -0.28 -16.83 -9.24
C ASP A 36 -1.59 -16.09 -9.52
N GLN A 37 -2.55 -16.22 -8.59
CA GLN A 37 -3.79 -15.45 -8.60
C GLN A 37 -3.65 -14.37 -7.55
N VAL A 38 -3.14 -13.20 -7.94
CA VAL A 38 -2.72 -12.19 -6.95
C VAL A 38 -3.78 -11.15 -6.66
N TYR A 39 -3.86 -10.75 -5.40
CA TYR A 39 -4.63 -9.58 -4.99
C TYR A 39 -3.84 -8.77 -3.98
N ILE A 40 -4.23 -7.51 -3.85
CA ILE A 40 -3.58 -6.55 -2.98
C ILE A 40 -4.56 -6.11 -1.91
N LYS A 41 -4.09 -6.03 -0.66
CA LYS A 41 -4.81 -5.41 0.43
C LYS A 41 -4.11 -4.15 0.89
N ILE A 42 -4.89 -3.14 1.24
CA ILE A 42 -4.42 -1.96 1.97
C ILE A 42 -5.19 -1.91 3.27
N ASN A 43 -4.46 -1.92 4.39
CA ASN A 43 -5.04 -1.90 5.74
C ASN A 43 -6.11 -2.98 5.93
N GLY A 44 -5.82 -4.19 5.44
CA GLY A 44 -6.69 -5.34 5.57
C GLY A 44 -7.84 -5.42 4.59
N GLN A 45 -7.98 -4.44 3.70
CA GLN A 45 -9.05 -4.39 2.72
C GLN A 45 -8.53 -4.71 1.32
N LYS A 46 -9.17 -5.65 0.63
CA LYS A 46 -8.82 -5.97 -0.75
C LYS A 46 -9.16 -4.79 -1.65
N VAL A 47 -8.17 -4.30 -2.39
CA VAL A 47 -8.32 -3.13 -3.26
C VAL A 47 -8.09 -3.44 -4.72
N TRP A 48 -7.54 -4.61 -5.05
CA TRP A 48 -7.25 -5.02 -6.43
C TRP A 48 -7.12 -6.54 -6.48
N GLY A 49 -7.63 -7.13 -7.55
CA GLY A 49 -7.53 -8.56 -7.81
C GLY A 49 -8.67 -9.38 -7.19
N PRO A 50 -8.59 -10.73 -7.29
CA PRO A 50 -7.44 -11.48 -7.85
C PRO A 50 -7.37 -11.42 -9.37
N PHE A 51 -6.14 -11.38 -9.88
CA PHE A 51 -5.83 -11.48 -11.29
C PHE A 51 -4.63 -12.41 -11.49
N GLU A 52 -4.55 -13.05 -12.65
CA GLU A 52 -3.38 -13.84 -12.98
C GLU A 52 -2.16 -12.95 -13.13
N ALA A 53 -1.06 -13.38 -12.52
CA ALA A 53 0.22 -12.71 -12.62
C ALA A 53 1.32 -13.74 -12.85
N SER A 54 2.22 -13.45 -13.77
CA SER A 54 3.29 -14.37 -14.14
C SER A 54 4.57 -13.59 -14.48
N TYR A 55 5.70 -14.11 -14.02
CA TYR A 55 6.99 -13.53 -14.40
C TYR A 55 7.21 -13.61 -15.93
N LEU A 56 6.51 -14.50 -16.61
CA LEU A 56 6.59 -14.63 -18.07
C LEU A 56 5.79 -13.55 -18.80
N SER A 57 4.70 -13.06 -18.18
CA SER A 57 3.85 -12.02 -18.77
C SER A 57 4.30 -10.62 -18.45
N GLY A 58 5.15 -10.46 -17.43
CA GLY A 58 5.66 -9.16 -17.02
C GLY A 58 4.74 -8.42 -16.05
N PRO A 59 4.90 -7.08 -15.96
CA PRO A 59 4.22 -6.31 -14.94
C PRO A 59 2.73 -6.19 -15.14
N GLU A 60 2.02 -6.03 -14.00
CA GLU A 60 0.62 -5.65 -13.93
C GLU A 60 0.52 -4.18 -13.52
N TYR A 61 -0.58 -3.53 -13.90
CA TYR A 61 -0.79 -2.10 -13.66
C TYR A 61 -2.07 -1.86 -12.86
N PRO A 62 -2.04 -2.05 -11.53
CA PRO A 62 -3.24 -1.87 -10.72
C PRO A 62 -3.84 -0.48 -10.78
N ASN A 63 -3.00 0.55 -10.74
CA ASN A 63 -3.44 1.95 -10.76
C ASN A 63 -4.49 2.23 -9.69
N VAL A 64 -4.22 1.74 -8.47
CA VAL A 64 -5.11 1.92 -7.32
C VAL A 64 -4.59 3.07 -6.48
N ALA A 65 -5.49 3.99 -6.11
CA ALA A 65 -5.14 5.13 -5.27
C ALA A 65 -6.07 5.20 -4.06
N ARG A 66 -5.49 5.54 -2.90
CA ARG A 66 -6.24 5.72 -1.65
C ARG A 66 -5.70 6.93 -0.89
N GLY A 67 -6.63 7.76 -0.41
CA GLY A 67 -6.31 8.82 0.52
C GLY A 67 -6.28 8.25 1.94
N LEU A 68 -5.19 8.46 2.65
CA LEU A 68 -4.96 7.85 3.96
C LEU A 68 -4.52 8.93 4.95
N PRO A 69 -5.16 9.02 6.12
CA PRO A 69 -4.77 9.99 7.14
C PRO A 69 -3.58 9.50 7.93
N GLY A 70 -2.80 10.44 8.42
CA GLY A 70 -1.69 10.15 9.33
C GLY A 70 -0.68 11.28 9.35
N ALA A 71 0.07 11.36 10.45
CA ALA A 71 1.12 12.34 10.59
C ALA A 71 2.33 11.96 9.72
N VAL A 72 3.07 12.98 9.29
CA VAL A 72 4.33 12.77 8.55
C VAL A 72 5.26 11.89 9.37
N GLY A 73 5.82 10.86 8.75
CA GLY A 73 6.70 9.89 9.39
C GLY A 73 5.98 8.70 10.01
N SER A 74 4.66 8.74 10.14
CA SER A 74 3.89 7.60 10.64
C SER A 74 3.58 6.60 9.53
N THR A 75 3.32 5.36 9.91
CA THR A 75 2.80 4.35 8.99
C THR A 75 1.34 4.67 8.67
N ILE A 76 1.03 4.88 7.41
CA ILE A 76 -0.33 5.17 6.95
C ILE A 76 -0.97 3.97 6.27
N ALA A 77 -0.18 3.02 5.82
CA ALA A 77 -0.71 1.84 5.14
C ALA A 77 0.12 0.61 5.43
N ASP A 78 -0.58 -0.49 5.68
CA ASP A 78 -0.04 -1.84 5.60
C ASP A 78 -0.48 -2.40 4.25
N VAL A 79 0.48 -2.61 3.35
CA VAL A 79 0.20 -3.12 2.01
C VAL A 79 0.59 -4.58 1.98
N GLU A 80 -0.32 -5.43 1.53
CA GLU A 80 -0.10 -6.87 1.45
C GLU A 80 -0.37 -7.35 0.04
N VAL A 81 0.43 -8.31 -0.40
CA VAL A 81 0.21 -9.06 -1.64
C VAL A 81 -0.08 -10.51 -1.26
N TRP A 82 -1.13 -11.05 -1.83
CA TRP A 82 -1.63 -12.39 -1.53
C TRP A 82 -1.84 -13.20 -2.80
N ASP A 83 -1.68 -14.51 -2.68
CA ASP A 83 -2.06 -15.47 -3.72
C ASP A 83 -3.37 -16.15 -3.30
N ASP A 84 -4.39 -16.01 -4.14
CA ASP A 84 -5.71 -16.63 -3.94
C ASP A 84 -5.62 -18.09 -4.35
N ASP A 85 -5.79 -18.99 -3.38
CA ASP A 85 -5.65 -20.42 -3.58
C ASP A 85 -6.91 -21.13 -3.09
N ASP A 86 -7.30 -22.20 -3.78
CA ASP A 86 -8.49 -22.99 -3.45
C ASP A 86 -8.44 -23.58 -2.03
N PHE A 87 -7.26 -23.84 -1.51
CA PHE A 87 -7.06 -24.47 -0.20
C PHE A 87 -6.56 -23.50 0.87
N GLY A 88 -6.73 -22.22 0.65
CA GLY A 88 -6.31 -21.19 1.57
C GLY A 88 -5.32 -20.25 0.92
N ASP A 89 -5.50 -18.97 1.17
CA ASP A 89 -4.68 -17.94 0.56
C ASP A 89 -3.32 -17.87 1.25
N ASP A 90 -2.27 -17.65 0.48
CA ASP A 90 -0.92 -17.45 0.98
C ASP A 90 -0.53 -15.99 0.84
N ARG A 91 -0.01 -15.42 1.94
CA ARG A 91 0.54 -14.07 1.86
C ARG A 91 1.91 -14.11 1.22
N ILE A 92 2.09 -13.31 0.18
CA ILE A 92 3.38 -13.15 -0.51
C ILE A 92 4.24 -12.10 0.20
N GLY A 93 3.62 -11.13 0.86
CA GLY A 93 4.38 -10.19 1.66
C GLY A 93 3.56 -9.07 2.25
N LEU A 94 4.21 -8.35 3.14
CA LEU A 94 3.66 -7.19 3.85
C LEU A 94 4.70 -6.08 3.84
N ALA A 95 4.28 -4.86 3.55
CA ALA A 95 5.13 -3.68 3.63
C ALA A 95 4.39 -2.56 4.35
N HIS A 96 5.11 -1.82 5.18
CA HIS A 96 4.59 -0.65 5.87
C HIS A 96 4.96 0.60 5.07
N VAL A 97 3.98 1.42 4.73
CA VAL A 97 4.18 2.64 3.97
C VAL A 97 4.01 3.84 4.89
N LYS A 98 4.99 4.73 4.87
CA LYS A 98 5.00 5.92 5.73
C LYS A 98 4.60 7.17 4.98
N ALA A 99 3.99 8.09 5.72
CA ALA A 99 3.69 9.42 5.22
C ALA A 99 4.99 10.21 5.10
N ASN A 100 5.23 10.83 3.95
CA ASN A 100 6.48 11.55 3.69
C ASN A 100 6.36 13.07 3.70
N GLY A 101 5.13 13.60 3.68
CA GLY A 101 4.90 15.05 3.69
C GLY A 101 5.14 15.76 2.36
N SER A 102 5.59 15.07 1.34
CA SER A 102 5.89 15.68 0.04
C SER A 102 4.63 15.93 -0.78
N THR A 103 4.41 17.17 -1.16
CA THR A 103 3.29 17.54 -2.05
C THR A 103 3.58 17.19 -3.50
N ALA A 104 4.84 17.04 -3.87
CA ALA A 104 5.24 16.61 -5.21
C ALA A 104 5.09 15.10 -5.41
N GLY A 105 5.05 14.35 -4.31
CA GLY A 105 5.04 12.90 -4.35
C GLY A 105 6.43 12.29 -4.38
N VAL A 106 6.55 11.13 -3.76
CA VAL A 106 7.78 10.35 -3.73
C VAL A 106 7.48 8.98 -4.29
N ASN A 107 8.25 8.59 -5.30
CA ASN A 107 8.19 7.25 -5.86
C ASN A 107 9.12 6.33 -5.09
N SER A 108 8.65 5.12 -4.81
CA SER A 108 9.48 4.10 -4.18
C SER A 108 9.05 2.73 -4.66
N GLN A 109 9.88 1.74 -4.33
CA GLN A 109 9.60 0.35 -4.68
C GLN A 109 9.55 -0.49 -3.42
N LEU A 110 8.49 -1.28 -3.30
CA LEU A 110 8.33 -2.25 -2.22
C LEU A 110 8.68 -3.64 -2.74
N ILE A 111 9.20 -4.48 -1.87
CA ILE A 111 9.55 -5.87 -2.21
C ILE A 111 8.77 -6.79 -1.32
N PHE A 112 8.14 -7.79 -1.92
CA PHE A 112 7.36 -8.82 -1.24
C PHE A 112 7.96 -10.17 -1.60
N ALA A 113 8.42 -10.92 -0.61
CA ALA A 113 9.18 -12.16 -0.87
C ALA A 113 8.94 -13.21 0.21
N GLU A 114 7.67 -13.55 0.43
CA GLU A 114 7.28 -14.64 1.31
C GLU A 114 6.71 -15.80 0.48
N SER A 115 6.59 -16.95 1.09
CA SER A 115 5.91 -18.11 0.51
C SER A 115 6.47 -18.57 -0.85
N GLY A 116 7.77 -18.33 -1.08
CA GLY A 116 8.43 -18.79 -2.30
C GLY A 116 8.21 -17.93 -3.53
N ALA A 117 7.48 -16.83 -3.41
CA ALA A 117 7.27 -15.86 -4.49
C ALA A 117 8.07 -14.59 -4.24
N THR A 118 8.33 -13.85 -5.32
CA THR A 118 8.95 -12.52 -5.21
C THR A 118 8.26 -11.56 -6.15
N TYR A 119 7.78 -10.45 -5.60
CA TYR A 119 7.13 -9.37 -6.34
C TYR A 119 7.74 -8.05 -5.94
N THR A 120 7.80 -7.12 -6.89
CA THR A 120 8.07 -5.72 -6.58
C THR A 120 6.85 -4.87 -6.90
N MET A 121 6.70 -3.78 -6.17
CA MET A 121 5.56 -2.88 -6.35
C MET A 121 6.07 -1.45 -6.38
N ASP A 122 5.77 -0.76 -7.47
CA ASP A 122 6.09 0.66 -7.61
C ASP A 122 4.93 1.48 -7.09
N ILE A 123 5.22 2.34 -6.12
CA ILE A 123 4.22 3.19 -5.48
C ILE A 123 4.63 4.65 -5.54
N THR A 124 3.65 5.52 -5.38
CA THR A 124 3.85 6.94 -5.13
C THR A 124 3.09 7.33 -3.88
N VAL A 125 3.72 8.09 -3.00
CA VAL A 125 3.07 8.67 -1.82
C VAL A 125 3.16 10.19 -1.94
N GLN A 126 2.01 10.86 -1.90
CA GLN A 126 1.91 12.30 -2.09
C GLN A 126 1.02 12.89 -1.01
N ARG A 127 1.49 13.94 -0.35
CA ARG A 127 0.65 14.70 0.57
C ARG A 127 -0.35 15.53 -0.24
N ILE A 128 -1.64 15.41 0.06
CA ILE A 128 -2.72 16.08 -0.66
C ILE A 128 -3.52 17.05 0.20
N SER A 129 -3.30 17.04 1.51
CA SER A 129 -3.91 18.04 2.37
C SER A 129 -3.19 18.18 3.72
#